data_1edae6d4bab89892d73b10ee0b1560f6
#
_entry.id   1edae6d4bab89892d73b10ee0b1560f6
#
_cell.length_a   1.000
_cell.length_b   1.000
_cell.length_c   1.000
_cell.angle_alpha   90.00
_cell.angle_beta   90.00
_cell.angle_gamma   90.00
#
_symmetry.space_group_name_H-M   'P 1'
#
loop_
_entity.id
_entity.type
_entity.pdbx_description
1 polymer ?
#
loop_
_entity_poly.entity_id
_entity_poly.type
_entity_poly.pdbx_seq_one_letter_code
_entity_poly.pdbx_strand_id
1 'polypeptide(L)' 'MGYKMKTCAISGKRHRASNKNFYVNNSSSDGLHPYSKAMDNYRRKLNVSVNKVKELVNLIND' A
#
# COMPACT_ATOMS: atom_id res chain seq x y z
N MET A 1 -21.46 -3.52 -12.53
CA MET A 1 -20.07 -3.88 -12.66
C MET A 1 -19.28 -3.44 -11.45
N GLY A 2 -18.58 -4.39 -10.86
CA GLY A 2 -17.78 -4.09 -9.69
C GLY A 2 -16.34 -3.78 -10.05
N TYR A 3 -15.75 -2.87 -9.31
CA TYR A 3 -14.32 -2.67 -9.36
C TYR A 3 -13.68 -3.60 -8.36
N LYS A 4 -12.54 -4.15 -8.74
CA LYS A 4 -11.77 -4.96 -7.82
C LYS A 4 -11.09 -4.02 -6.82
N MET A 5 -11.30 -4.29 -5.55
CA MET A 5 -10.70 -3.48 -4.48
C MET A 5 -9.53 -4.24 -3.87
N LYS A 6 -8.56 -3.48 -3.39
CA LYS A 6 -7.36 -4.04 -2.77
C LYS A 6 -7.07 -3.24 -1.50
N THR A 7 -6.82 -3.96 -0.41
CA THR A 7 -6.49 -3.32 0.87
C THR A 7 -5.00 -3.05 0.93
N CYS A 8 -4.64 -1.80 1.23
CA CYS A 8 -3.25 -1.41 1.43
C CYS A 8 -2.73 -2.11 2.69
N ALA A 9 -1.62 -2.83 2.56
CA ALA A 9 -1.06 -3.59 3.68
C ALA A 9 -0.48 -2.69 4.78
N ILE A 10 -0.20 -1.43 4.46
CA ILE A 10 0.37 -0.50 5.44
C ILE A 10 -0.72 0.30 6.14
N SER A 11 -1.58 0.98 5.37
CA SER A 11 -2.60 1.85 5.96
C SER A 11 -3.88 1.12 6.34
N GLY A 12 -4.10 -0.07 5.79
CA GLY A 12 -5.33 -0.81 6.00
C GLY A 12 -6.53 -0.26 5.24
N LYS A 13 -6.34 0.78 4.45
CA LYS A 13 -7.42 1.38 3.67
C LYS A 13 -7.59 0.64 2.36
N ARG A 14 -8.84 0.60 1.88
CA ARG A 14 -9.17 -0.04 0.62
C ARG A 14 -9.11 0.97 -0.51
N HIS A 15 -8.51 0.55 -1.62
CA HIS A 15 -8.41 1.36 -2.82
C HIS A 15 -8.77 0.50 -4.02
N ARG A 16 -9.12 1.15 -5.13
CA ARG A 16 -9.33 0.43 -6.38
C ARG A 16 -8.01 -0.24 -6.77
N ALA A 17 -8.07 -1.53 -7.12
CA ALA A 17 -6.90 -2.31 -7.51
C ALA A 17 -6.49 -1.94 -8.94
N SER A 18 -5.71 -0.87 -9.07
CA SER A 18 -5.25 -0.36 -10.35
C SER A 18 -3.84 0.18 -10.22
N ASN A 19 -3.17 0.37 -11.37
CA ASN A 19 -1.83 0.93 -11.38
C ASN A 19 -1.80 2.42 -11.04
N LYS A 20 -2.96 3.04 -10.90
CA LYS A 20 -3.04 4.42 -10.40
C LYS A 20 -2.80 4.48 -8.90
N ASN A 21 -3.27 3.46 -8.19
CA ASN A 21 -3.19 3.43 -6.72
C ASN A 21 -2.05 2.58 -6.20
N PHE A 22 -1.62 1.58 -6.98
CA PHE A 22 -0.55 0.65 -6.59
C PHE A 22 0.48 0.55 -7.71
N TYR A 23 1.74 0.45 -7.33
CA TYR A 23 2.79 0.20 -8.32
C TYR A 23 2.67 -1.22 -8.86
N VAL A 24 3.05 -1.39 -10.11
CA VAL A 24 3.06 -2.70 -10.76
C VAL A 24 4.16 -3.55 -10.13
N ASN A 25 3.82 -4.80 -9.80
CA ASN A 25 4.77 -5.76 -9.25
C ASN A 25 4.48 -7.13 -9.86
N ASN A 26 5.32 -7.53 -10.80
CA ASN A 26 5.13 -8.79 -11.52
C ASN A 26 5.29 -10.02 -10.63
N SER A 27 5.88 -9.86 -9.46
CA SER A 27 6.03 -10.96 -8.50
C SER A 27 4.79 -11.22 -7.68
N SER A 28 3.83 -10.29 -7.69
CA SER A 28 2.56 -10.46 -6.97
C SER A 28 1.56 -11.22 -7.81
N SER A 29 0.69 -11.97 -7.16
CA SER A 29 -0.34 -12.76 -7.85
C SER A 29 -1.32 -11.88 -8.62
N ASP A 30 -1.58 -10.67 -8.14
CA ASP A 30 -2.47 -9.71 -8.80
C ASP A 30 -1.73 -8.67 -9.64
N GLY A 31 -0.41 -8.78 -9.73
CA GLY A 31 0.41 -7.85 -10.50
C GLY A 31 0.63 -6.49 -9.87
N LEU A 32 0.24 -6.30 -8.62
CA LEU A 32 0.35 -5.02 -7.93
C LEU A 32 1.06 -5.18 -6.58
N HIS A 33 1.68 -4.09 -6.13
CA HIS A 33 2.28 -4.05 -4.80
C HIS A 33 1.21 -4.23 -3.72
N PRO A 34 1.57 -4.78 -2.56
CA PRO A 34 0.60 -4.98 -1.47
C PRO A 34 0.18 -3.69 -0.77
N TYR A 35 0.85 -2.57 -1.02
CA TYR A 35 0.53 -1.28 -0.40
C TYR A 35 0.44 -0.19 -1.47
N SER A 36 -0.30 0.89 -1.14
CA SER A 36 -0.56 1.96 -2.09
C SER A 36 0.70 2.76 -2.43
N LYS A 37 0.64 3.49 -3.54
CA LYS A 37 1.74 4.36 -3.95
C LYS A 37 2.08 5.40 -2.89
N ALA A 38 1.04 5.95 -2.25
CA ALA A 38 1.24 6.94 -1.20
C ALA A 38 2.05 6.36 -0.04
N MET A 39 1.73 5.14 0.38
CA MET A 39 2.45 4.49 1.47
C MET A 39 3.85 4.07 1.05
N ASP A 40 4.02 3.63 -0.19
CA ASP A 40 5.34 3.28 -0.70
C ASP A 40 6.25 4.52 -0.75
N ASN A 41 5.72 5.64 -1.24
CA ASN A 41 6.47 6.90 -1.28
C ASN A 41 6.83 7.38 0.12
N TYR A 42 5.90 7.25 1.06
CA TYR A 42 6.13 7.62 2.44
C TYR A 42 7.25 6.78 3.05
N ARG A 43 7.22 5.48 2.81
CA ARG A 43 8.26 4.55 3.27
C ARG A 43 9.63 4.95 2.72
N ARG A 44 9.70 5.26 1.42
CA ARG A 44 10.95 5.66 0.78
C ARG A 44 11.47 6.98 1.32
N LYS A 45 10.56 7.92 1.56
CA LYS A 45 10.90 9.23 2.10
C LYS A 45 11.53 9.10 3.47
N LEU A 46 11.01 8.21 4.31
CA LEU A 46 11.53 7.97 5.65
C LEU A 46 12.73 7.03 5.65
N ASN A 47 12.94 6.32 4.53
CA ASN A 47 14.02 5.34 4.40
C ASN A 47 13.94 4.28 5.50
N VAL A 48 12.75 3.71 5.69
CA VAL A 48 12.48 2.69 6.71
C VAL A 48 11.82 1.48 6.08
N SER A 49 11.73 0.41 6.85
CA SER A 49 11.08 -0.82 6.39
C SER A 49 9.57 -0.69 6.40
N VAL A 50 8.88 -1.61 5.69
CA VAL A 50 7.43 -1.67 5.65
C VAL A 50 6.86 -1.86 7.07
N ASN A 51 7.48 -2.70 7.88
CA ASN A 51 7.03 -2.95 9.24
C ASN A 51 7.09 -1.68 10.08
N LYS A 52 8.13 -0.89 9.90
CA LYS A 52 8.27 0.37 10.63
C LYS A 52 7.18 1.37 10.23
N VAL A 53 6.87 1.43 8.93
CA VAL A 53 5.81 2.31 8.45
C VAL A 53 4.46 1.88 9.01
N LYS A 54 4.20 0.57 9.08
CA LYS A 54 2.97 0.05 9.68
C LYS A 54 2.82 0.50 11.13
N GLU A 55 3.89 0.44 11.90
CA GLU A 55 3.88 0.90 13.28
C GLU A 55 3.54 2.38 13.38
N LEU A 56 4.16 3.20 12.55
CA LEU A 56 3.94 4.64 12.56
C LEU A 56 2.50 4.98 12.16
N VAL A 57 1.96 4.29 11.16
CA VAL A 57 0.58 4.51 10.73
C VAL A 57 -0.39 4.10 11.82
N ASN A 58 -0.15 2.99 12.49
CA ASN A 58 -1.01 2.53 13.59
C ASN A 58 -1.04 3.54 14.74
N LEU A 59 0.09 4.17 15.05
CA LEU A 59 0.16 5.19 16.09
C LEU A 59 -0.66 6.42 15.71
N ILE A 60 -0.68 6.78 14.43
CA ILE A 60 -1.43 7.94 13.96
C ILE A 60 -2.93 7.64 13.94
N ASN A 61 -3.32 6.42 13.59
CA ASN A 61 -4.71 6.03 13.42
C ASN A 61 -5.38 5.61 14.72
N ASP A 62 -4.67 5.53 15.77
CA ASP A 62 -5.20 5.10 17.06
C ASP A 62 -6.01 6.19 17.79
#